data_3b8a7ce02b68591f1e0d1d734dc9299a
#
_entry.id   3b8a7ce02b68591f1e0d1d734dc9299a
#
_cell.length_a   1.000
_cell.length_b   1.000
_cell.length_c   1.000
_cell.angle_alpha   90.00
_cell.angle_beta   90.00
_cell.angle_gamma   90.00
#
_symmetry.space_group_name_H-M   'P 1'
#
loop_
_entity.id
_entity.type
_entity.pdbx_description
1 polymer ?
#
loop_
_entity_poly.entity_id
_entity_poly.type
_entity_poly.pdbx_seq_one_letter_code
_entity_poly.pdbx_strand_id
1 'polypeptide(L)'
;MNLGLQGKLAVVTGSTAGIGYAIAATLADEGARVVVNGRTQERVDAVLAKLRLRNRGAEFLGVAADLGTAAGVETLTSEISNADILVNNLGIFEIKAFLEITDTDWFRFFEVNVMSGVRLSRFYLPGMLSKGWGRIIFISSESAQNIPVEMVHYGMTKTAQISVARGIAQSVVGTGVTVNSVLAGPTASEGAASFVESMAKQQGVSAAEVEKQFFATARPTSLLKRFETPEEIAAVVAFVASTQAVAINGAPVRAEAGVVQSIL
;
A
#
# COMPACT_ATOMS: atom_id res chain seq x y z
N MET A 1 8.83 20.14 7.41
CA MET A 1 7.41 20.50 7.18
C MET A 1 6.61 19.86 8.30
N ASN A 2 5.67 20.56 8.92
CA ASN A 2 4.77 19.90 9.87
C ASN A 2 3.61 19.28 9.08
N LEU A 3 3.49 17.96 9.11
CA LEU A 3 2.44 17.23 8.39
C LEU A 3 1.09 17.22 9.11
N GLY A 4 1.04 17.66 10.37
CA GLY A 4 -0.18 17.72 11.18
C GLY A 4 -0.77 16.34 11.53
N LEU A 5 0.10 15.33 11.67
CA LEU A 5 -0.29 13.94 11.96
C LEU A 5 -0.23 13.60 13.45
N GLN A 6 0.25 14.50 14.30
CA GLN A 6 0.39 14.28 15.73
C GLN A 6 -0.92 13.79 16.36
N GLY A 7 -0.88 12.62 17.01
CA GLY A 7 -2.00 11.99 17.71
C GLY A 7 -3.08 11.39 16.82
N LYS A 8 -2.98 11.47 15.47
CA LYS A 8 -3.88 10.81 14.54
C LYS A 8 -3.73 9.30 14.60
N LEU A 9 -4.84 8.57 14.59
CA LEU A 9 -4.82 7.10 14.54
C LEU A 9 -4.77 6.62 13.10
N ALA A 10 -3.65 5.99 12.73
CA ALA A 10 -3.43 5.43 11.40
C ALA A 10 -3.50 3.90 11.42
N VAL A 11 -4.36 3.32 10.60
CA VAL A 11 -4.42 1.88 10.34
C VAL A 11 -3.67 1.61 9.03
N VAL A 12 -2.61 0.79 9.09
CA VAL A 12 -1.82 0.39 7.92
C VAL A 12 -1.95 -1.10 7.70
N THR A 13 -2.62 -1.51 6.63
CA THR A 13 -2.86 -2.92 6.36
C THR A 13 -1.62 -3.60 5.75
N GLY A 14 -1.36 -4.86 6.11
CA GLY A 14 -0.19 -5.59 5.60
C GLY A 14 1.14 -4.90 5.93
N SER A 15 1.29 -4.40 7.16
CA SER A 15 2.39 -3.55 7.59
C SER A 15 3.51 -4.28 8.35
N THR A 16 3.60 -5.60 8.21
CA THR A 16 4.68 -6.39 8.83
C THR A 16 5.96 -6.44 8.00
N ALA A 17 5.98 -5.89 6.79
CA ALA A 17 7.14 -5.89 5.90
C ALA A 17 7.03 -4.81 4.81
N GLY A 18 8.13 -4.57 4.08
CA GLY A 18 8.18 -3.77 2.86
C GLY A 18 7.57 -2.37 2.98
N ILE A 19 6.79 -1.97 1.98
CA ILE A 19 6.15 -0.65 1.90
C ILE A 19 5.27 -0.38 3.13
N GLY A 20 4.46 -1.36 3.56
CA GLY A 20 3.57 -1.20 4.71
C GLY A 20 4.31 -0.93 6.02
N TYR A 21 5.44 -1.62 6.25
CA TYR A 21 6.30 -1.36 7.41
C TYR A 21 6.90 0.06 7.35
N ALA A 22 7.43 0.46 6.20
CA ALA A 22 8.00 1.78 6.03
C ALA A 22 6.95 2.89 6.24
N ILE A 23 5.73 2.71 5.72
CA ILE A 23 4.61 3.63 5.95
C ILE A 23 4.29 3.73 7.45
N ALA A 24 4.16 2.58 8.14
CA ALA A 24 3.89 2.55 9.58
C ALA A 24 4.96 3.30 10.38
N ALA A 25 6.24 3.08 10.05
CA ALA A 25 7.37 3.75 10.67
C ALA A 25 7.35 5.27 10.41
N THR A 26 7.16 5.68 9.15
CA THR A 26 7.16 7.09 8.76
C THR A 26 5.98 7.86 9.38
N LEU A 27 4.78 7.29 9.40
CA LEU A 27 3.62 7.92 10.05
C LEU A 27 3.85 8.08 11.57
N ALA A 28 4.49 7.10 12.21
CA ALA A 28 4.84 7.19 13.62
C ALA A 28 5.93 8.26 13.90
N ASP A 29 6.92 8.38 13.02
CA ASP A 29 7.96 9.43 13.12
C ASP A 29 7.34 10.84 12.98
N GLU A 30 6.21 10.96 12.25
CA GLU A 30 5.41 12.20 12.15
C GLU A 30 4.37 12.36 13.28
N GLY A 31 4.42 11.51 14.31
CA GLY A 31 3.63 11.62 15.54
C GLY A 31 2.26 10.95 15.49
N ALA A 32 1.96 10.17 14.48
CA ALA A 32 0.74 9.37 14.46
C ALA A 32 0.83 8.16 15.42
N ARG A 33 -0.30 7.76 15.97
CA ARG A 33 -0.49 6.46 16.61
C ARG A 33 -0.76 5.43 15.50
N VAL A 34 -0.06 4.31 15.49
CA VAL A 34 -0.11 3.40 14.33
C VAL A 34 -0.60 2.02 14.72
N VAL A 35 -1.59 1.53 14.00
CA VAL A 35 -2.05 0.13 14.05
C VAL A 35 -1.32 -0.64 12.96
N VAL A 36 -0.52 -1.61 13.38
CA VAL A 36 0.18 -2.58 12.53
C VAL A 36 -0.73 -3.80 12.33
N ASN A 37 -0.83 -4.26 11.10
CA ASN A 37 -1.56 -5.48 10.77
C ASN A 37 -0.69 -6.49 10.03
N GLY A 38 -0.85 -7.75 10.39
CA GLY A 38 -0.26 -8.91 9.74
C GLY A 38 -1.12 -10.15 9.94
N ARG A 39 -0.84 -11.23 9.23
CA ARG A 39 -1.64 -12.46 9.29
C ARG A 39 -1.44 -13.27 10.57
N THR A 40 -0.29 -13.15 11.22
CA THR A 40 0.04 -13.93 12.43
C THR A 40 0.51 -13.02 13.56
N GLN A 41 0.18 -13.38 14.79
CA GLN A 41 0.58 -12.64 15.98
C GLN A 41 2.11 -12.52 16.09
N GLU A 42 2.83 -13.58 15.79
CA GLU A 42 4.30 -13.60 15.83
C GLU A 42 4.91 -12.51 14.92
N ARG A 43 4.42 -12.36 13.68
CA ARG A 43 4.91 -11.33 12.77
C ARG A 43 4.56 -9.92 13.24
N VAL A 44 3.37 -9.75 13.79
CA VAL A 44 2.93 -8.46 14.36
C VAL A 44 3.81 -8.09 15.54
N ASP A 45 4.04 -8.99 16.49
CA ASP A 45 4.86 -8.75 17.69
C ASP A 45 6.31 -8.44 17.32
N ALA A 46 6.88 -9.16 16.37
CA ALA A 46 8.25 -8.93 15.90
C ALA A 46 8.40 -7.52 15.29
N VAL A 47 7.41 -7.04 14.55
CA VAL A 47 7.43 -5.71 13.95
C VAL A 47 7.17 -4.63 14.99
N LEU A 48 6.25 -4.84 15.91
CA LEU A 48 6.02 -3.90 17.02
C LEU A 48 7.28 -3.68 17.84
N ALA A 49 8.04 -4.75 18.12
CA ALA A 49 9.32 -4.63 18.83
C ALA A 49 10.32 -3.77 18.06
N LYS A 50 10.45 -3.95 16.74
CA LYS A 50 11.33 -3.13 15.87
C LYS A 50 10.90 -1.66 15.84
N LEU A 51 9.60 -1.39 15.67
CA LEU A 51 9.06 -0.03 15.61
C LEU A 51 9.23 0.71 16.93
N ARG A 52 8.99 0.05 18.07
CA ARG A 52 9.19 0.62 19.42
C ARG A 52 10.65 0.94 19.73
N LEU A 53 11.59 0.14 19.20
CA LEU A 53 13.02 0.43 19.29
C LEU A 53 13.41 1.64 18.44
N ARG A 54 12.84 1.78 17.25
CA ARG A 54 13.07 2.91 16.34
C ARG A 54 12.52 4.22 16.90
N ASN A 55 11.28 4.20 17.40
CA ASN A 55 10.61 5.39 17.93
C ASN A 55 9.96 5.09 19.28
N ARG A 56 10.71 5.37 20.36
CA ARG A 56 10.28 5.10 21.76
C ARG A 56 9.14 6.00 22.23
N GLY A 57 8.89 7.12 21.55
CA GLY A 57 7.83 8.07 21.90
C GLY A 57 6.51 7.82 21.17
N ALA A 58 6.49 6.92 20.19
CA ALA A 58 5.30 6.62 19.42
C ALA A 58 4.45 5.49 20.03
N GLU A 59 3.14 5.59 19.85
CA GLU A 59 2.20 4.56 20.26
C GLU A 59 1.92 3.59 19.09
N PHE A 60 2.14 2.31 19.34
CA PHE A 60 1.88 1.25 18.35
C PHE A 60 0.90 0.23 18.94
N LEU A 61 -0.12 -0.10 18.15
CA LEU A 61 -1.06 -1.19 18.35
C LEU A 61 -0.80 -2.26 17.30
N GLY A 62 -1.16 -3.51 17.57
CA GLY A 62 -0.99 -4.60 16.61
C GLY A 62 -2.20 -5.50 16.57
N VAL A 63 -2.66 -5.85 15.37
CA VAL A 63 -3.78 -6.76 15.16
C VAL A 63 -3.38 -7.85 14.17
N ALA A 64 -3.44 -9.09 14.64
CA ALA A 64 -3.22 -10.26 13.79
C ALA A 64 -4.54 -10.68 13.13
N ALA A 65 -4.68 -10.39 11.82
CA ALA A 65 -5.87 -10.73 11.05
C ALA A 65 -5.51 -10.88 9.56
N ASP A 66 -6.09 -11.86 8.88
CA ASP A 66 -6.01 -12.00 7.43
C ASP A 66 -7.06 -11.13 6.75
N LEU A 67 -6.70 -9.90 6.44
CA LEU A 67 -7.59 -8.93 5.80
C LEU A 67 -7.95 -9.27 4.33
N GLY A 68 -7.36 -10.31 3.76
CA GLY A 68 -7.82 -10.90 2.51
C GLY A 68 -9.17 -11.63 2.64
N THR A 69 -9.74 -11.70 3.84
CA THR A 69 -11.04 -12.34 4.13
C THR A 69 -11.98 -11.37 4.84
N ALA A 70 -13.29 -11.59 4.71
CA ALA A 70 -14.28 -10.80 5.46
C ALA A 70 -14.12 -10.98 6.98
N ALA A 71 -13.91 -12.21 7.45
CA ALA A 71 -13.71 -12.52 8.86
C ALA A 71 -12.48 -11.82 9.47
N GLY A 72 -11.36 -11.75 8.72
CA GLY A 72 -10.19 -11.00 9.17
C GLY A 72 -10.44 -9.49 9.26
N VAL A 73 -11.25 -8.94 8.35
CA VAL A 73 -11.68 -7.53 8.45
C VAL A 73 -12.54 -7.33 9.71
N GLU A 74 -13.49 -8.22 10.01
CA GLU A 74 -14.30 -8.16 11.23
C GLU A 74 -13.42 -8.23 12.49
N THR A 75 -12.40 -9.10 12.51
CA THR A 75 -11.43 -9.15 13.62
C THR A 75 -10.75 -7.80 13.83
N LEU A 76 -10.18 -7.20 12.78
CA LEU A 76 -9.51 -5.90 12.92
C LEU A 76 -10.49 -4.81 13.37
N THR A 77 -11.68 -4.74 12.80
CA THR A 77 -12.64 -3.67 13.06
C THR A 77 -13.32 -3.79 14.43
N SER A 78 -13.39 -4.99 15.01
CA SER A 78 -13.85 -5.20 16.38
C SER A 78 -12.85 -4.69 17.42
N GLU A 79 -11.54 -4.79 17.14
CA GLU A 79 -10.47 -4.29 18.02
C GLU A 79 -10.20 -2.80 17.79
N ILE A 80 -10.27 -2.34 16.56
CA ILE A 80 -10.00 -0.95 16.15
C ILE A 80 -11.26 -0.35 15.55
N SER A 81 -12.11 0.20 16.38
CA SER A 81 -13.43 0.70 15.97
C SER A 81 -13.41 2.03 15.21
N ASN A 82 -12.28 2.75 15.18
CA ASN A 82 -12.15 4.02 14.47
C ASN A 82 -10.74 4.20 13.94
N ALA A 83 -10.60 5.06 12.92
CA ALA A 83 -9.31 5.49 12.38
C ALA A 83 -9.45 6.90 11.82
N ASP A 84 -8.38 7.68 11.89
CA ASP A 84 -8.27 8.98 11.22
C ASP A 84 -7.63 8.81 9.84
N ILE A 85 -6.68 7.87 9.73
CA ILE A 85 -5.97 7.54 8.49
C ILE A 85 -6.12 6.05 8.24
N LEU A 86 -6.54 5.66 7.04
CA LEU A 86 -6.55 4.29 6.57
C LEU A 86 -5.64 4.17 5.36
N VAL A 87 -4.59 3.34 5.49
CA VAL A 87 -3.73 2.98 4.37
C VAL A 87 -4.01 1.53 3.97
N ASN A 88 -4.72 1.38 2.87
CA ASN A 88 -5.01 0.10 2.21
C ASN A 88 -3.78 -0.35 1.42
N ASN A 89 -2.80 -0.94 2.12
CA ASN A 89 -1.54 -1.40 1.55
C ASN A 89 -1.53 -2.90 1.25
N LEU A 90 -2.42 -3.69 1.88
CA LEU A 90 -2.45 -5.14 1.63
C LEU A 90 -2.60 -5.43 0.14
N GLY A 91 -1.78 -6.36 -0.36
CA GLY A 91 -1.86 -6.84 -1.73
C GLY A 91 -0.98 -8.05 -1.97
N ILE A 92 -1.36 -8.82 -2.97
CA ILE A 92 -0.60 -9.95 -3.52
C ILE A 92 -0.30 -9.68 -4.99
N PHE A 93 0.79 -10.24 -5.47
CA PHE A 93 1.16 -10.28 -6.88
C PHE A 93 1.72 -11.66 -7.22
N GLU A 94 1.59 -12.05 -8.48
CA GLU A 94 2.07 -13.33 -8.98
C GLU A 94 2.28 -13.23 -10.49
N ILE A 95 3.41 -13.72 -10.98
CA ILE A 95 3.68 -13.83 -12.43
C ILE A 95 2.96 -15.07 -12.92
N LYS A 96 2.05 -14.90 -13.89
CA LYS A 96 1.29 -15.98 -14.49
C LYS A 96 0.81 -15.58 -15.88
N ALA A 97 1.06 -16.42 -16.88
CA ALA A 97 0.62 -16.17 -18.26
C ALA A 97 -0.91 -16.09 -18.34
N PHE A 98 -1.44 -15.19 -19.17
CA PHE A 98 -2.89 -14.92 -19.23
C PHE A 98 -3.75 -16.19 -19.39
N LEU A 99 -3.36 -17.12 -20.26
CA LEU A 99 -4.09 -18.36 -20.50
C LEU A 99 -4.03 -19.37 -19.33
N GLU A 100 -3.14 -19.16 -18.38
CA GLU A 100 -2.98 -20.01 -17.19
C GLU A 100 -3.72 -19.45 -15.97
N ILE A 101 -4.16 -18.18 -16.03
CA ILE A 101 -4.88 -17.53 -14.93
C ILE A 101 -6.28 -18.12 -14.84
N THR A 102 -6.56 -18.86 -13.78
CA THR A 102 -7.88 -19.47 -13.55
C THR A 102 -8.88 -18.47 -12.95
N ASP A 103 -10.17 -18.76 -13.04
CA ASP A 103 -11.21 -17.96 -12.37
C ASP A 103 -10.94 -17.83 -10.85
N THR A 104 -10.44 -18.90 -10.24
CA THR A 104 -10.03 -18.88 -8.81
C THR A 104 -8.93 -17.87 -8.54
N ASP A 105 -7.95 -17.74 -9.43
CA ASP A 105 -6.90 -16.71 -9.31
C ASP A 105 -7.50 -15.31 -9.43
N TRP A 106 -8.36 -15.08 -10.43
CA TRP A 106 -9.04 -13.79 -10.61
C TRP A 106 -9.81 -13.38 -9.37
N PHE A 107 -10.63 -14.27 -8.80
CA PHE A 107 -11.38 -13.98 -7.59
C PHE A 107 -10.49 -13.79 -6.38
N ARG A 108 -9.44 -14.61 -6.19
CA ARG A 108 -8.47 -14.44 -5.11
C ARG A 108 -7.79 -13.09 -5.15
N PHE A 109 -7.32 -12.65 -6.32
CA PHE A 109 -6.68 -11.35 -6.48
C PHE A 109 -7.64 -10.20 -6.22
N PHE A 110 -8.86 -10.29 -6.71
CA PHE A 110 -9.89 -9.28 -6.46
C PHE A 110 -10.26 -9.20 -4.97
N GLU A 111 -10.45 -10.34 -4.33
CA GLU A 111 -10.79 -10.42 -2.91
C GLU A 111 -9.70 -9.80 -2.03
N VAL A 112 -8.44 -10.18 -2.24
CA VAL A 112 -7.32 -9.70 -1.42
C VAL A 112 -6.97 -8.25 -1.75
N ASN A 113 -6.81 -7.88 -3.01
CA ASN A 113 -6.27 -6.58 -3.40
C ASN A 113 -7.33 -5.47 -3.42
N VAL A 114 -8.60 -5.80 -3.68
CA VAL A 114 -9.67 -4.80 -3.83
C VAL A 114 -10.63 -4.83 -2.66
N MET A 115 -11.24 -6.00 -2.39
CA MET A 115 -12.31 -6.11 -1.41
C MET A 115 -11.83 -5.85 0.03
N SER A 116 -10.59 -6.15 0.37
CA SER A 116 -9.99 -5.79 1.66
C SER A 116 -10.11 -4.28 1.92
N GLY A 117 -9.66 -3.46 0.96
CA GLY A 117 -9.71 -2.01 1.06
C GLY A 117 -11.14 -1.44 0.99
N VAL A 118 -12.02 -2.05 0.18
CA VAL A 118 -13.44 -1.68 0.10
C VAL A 118 -14.14 -1.89 1.44
N ARG A 119 -13.94 -3.04 2.09
CA ARG A 119 -14.56 -3.34 3.40
C ARG A 119 -14.08 -2.38 4.49
N LEU A 120 -12.78 -2.16 4.59
CA LEU A 120 -12.20 -1.26 5.59
C LEU A 120 -12.59 0.20 5.35
N SER A 121 -12.57 0.66 4.09
CA SER A 121 -13.00 2.02 3.75
C SER A 121 -14.46 2.23 4.11
N ARG A 122 -15.35 1.28 3.80
CA ARG A 122 -16.78 1.32 4.14
C ARG A 122 -17.00 1.35 5.66
N PHE A 123 -16.16 0.66 6.44
CA PHE A 123 -16.26 0.64 7.89
C PHE A 123 -15.81 1.95 8.53
N TYR A 124 -14.63 2.49 8.15
CA TYR A 124 -14.07 3.68 8.81
C TYR A 124 -14.62 5.00 8.30
N LEU A 125 -15.11 5.06 7.06
CA LEU A 125 -15.58 6.29 6.43
C LEU A 125 -16.68 7.02 7.23
N PRO A 126 -17.72 6.37 7.78
CA PRO A 126 -18.74 7.07 8.57
C PRO A 126 -18.18 7.82 9.78
N GLY A 127 -17.20 7.22 10.49
CA GLY A 127 -16.51 7.86 11.60
C GLY A 127 -15.67 9.07 11.17
N MET A 128 -15.00 8.99 10.03
CA MET A 128 -14.25 10.09 9.45
C MET A 128 -15.18 11.25 9.04
N LEU A 129 -16.32 10.94 8.43
CA LEU A 129 -17.32 11.93 8.05
C LEU A 129 -17.90 12.65 9.28
N SER A 130 -18.24 11.91 10.33
CA SER A 130 -18.74 12.48 11.59
C SER A 130 -17.74 13.42 12.27
N LYS A 131 -16.43 13.13 12.15
CA LYS A 131 -15.35 13.98 12.68
C LYS A 131 -15.04 15.18 11.77
N GLY A 132 -15.54 15.21 10.53
CA GLY A 132 -15.17 16.19 9.52
C GLY A 132 -13.69 16.12 9.11
N TRP A 133 -13.03 14.97 9.31
CA TRP A 133 -11.64 14.74 8.94
C TRP A 133 -11.34 13.25 8.73
N GLY A 134 -10.65 12.93 7.68
CA GLY A 134 -10.18 11.57 7.38
C GLY A 134 -9.27 11.50 6.16
N ARG A 135 -8.46 10.46 6.13
CA ARG A 135 -7.56 10.14 5.00
C ARG A 135 -7.67 8.67 4.66
N ILE A 136 -8.09 8.36 3.45
CA ILE A 136 -8.10 7.00 2.91
C ILE A 136 -7.14 6.94 1.74
N ILE A 137 -6.16 6.04 1.80
CA ILE A 137 -5.13 5.91 0.78
C ILE A 137 -5.05 4.45 0.35
N PHE A 138 -5.14 4.21 -0.97
CA PHE A 138 -4.89 2.90 -1.56
C PHE A 138 -3.48 2.85 -2.12
N ILE A 139 -2.70 1.84 -1.73
CA ILE A 139 -1.39 1.60 -2.35
C ILE A 139 -1.62 0.79 -3.61
N SER A 140 -1.70 1.50 -4.71
CA SER A 140 -1.80 0.93 -6.04
C SER A 140 -0.39 0.70 -6.62
N SER A 141 -0.24 0.70 -7.93
CA SER A 141 1.00 0.41 -8.63
C SER A 141 1.05 1.15 -9.97
N GLU A 142 2.24 1.36 -10.52
CA GLU A 142 2.43 1.72 -11.92
C GLU A 142 1.70 0.73 -12.85
N SER A 143 1.63 -0.53 -12.42
CA SER A 143 0.92 -1.61 -13.11
C SER A 143 -0.58 -1.39 -13.26
N ALA A 144 -1.14 -0.37 -12.62
CA ALA A 144 -2.53 0.05 -12.85
C ALA A 144 -2.72 0.82 -14.15
N GLN A 145 -1.68 1.42 -14.67
CA GLN A 145 -1.65 2.21 -15.92
C GLN A 145 -0.82 1.55 -17.00
N ASN A 146 0.30 0.94 -16.62
CA ASN A 146 1.17 0.16 -17.50
C ASN A 146 1.01 -1.33 -17.18
N ILE A 147 -0.12 -1.93 -17.62
CA ILE A 147 -0.48 -3.30 -17.26
C ILE A 147 0.59 -4.29 -17.74
N PRO A 148 1.26 -5.02 -16.82
CA PRO A 148 2.24 -6.01 -17.22
C PRO A 148 1.57 -7.23 -17.83
N VAL A 149 2.02 -7.63 -19.02
CA VAL A 149 1.44 -8.77 -19.75
C VAL A 149 1.57 -10.09 -19.01
N GLU A 150 2.58 -10.18 -18.14
CA GLU A 150 2.86 -11.33 -17.28
C GLU A 150 2.08 -11.33 -15.96
N MET A 151 1.27 -10.29 -15.69
CA MET A 151 0.49 -10.16 -14.44
C MET A 151 -0.82 -9.40 -14.67
N VAL A 152 -1.59 -9.77 -15.70
CA VAL A 152 -2.82 -9.03 -16.10
C VAL A 152 -3.84 -8.94 -14.96
N HIS A 153 -4.05 -10.03 -14.21
CA HIS A 153 -4.97 -10.08 -13.07
C HIS A 153 -4.52 -9.13 -11.93
N TYR A 154 -3.22 -9.00 -11.70
CA TYR A 154 -2.69 -8.02 -10.75
C TYR A 154 -2.94 -6.59 -11.23
N GLY A 155 -2.55 -6.27 -12.47
CA GLY A 155 -2.76 -4.94 -13.05
C GLY A 155 -4.23 -4.50 -12.98
N MET A 156 -5.16 -5.40 -13.33
CA MET A 156 -6.60 -5.15 -13.21
C MET A 156 -6.99 -4.75 -11.78
N THR A 157 -6.51 -5.48 -10.76
CA THR A 157 -6.85 -5.13 -9.37
C THR A 157 -6.28 -3.78 -8.94
N LYS A 158 -5.10 -3.42 -9.43
CA LYS A 158 -4.46 -2.13 -9.14
C LYS A 158 -5.21 -0.96 -9.83
N THR A 159 -5.73 -1.16 -11.03
CA THR A 159 -6.63 -0.21 -11.70
C THR A 159 -7.95 -0.09 -10.93
N ALA A 160 -8.52 -1.20 -10.48
CA ALA A 160 -9.75 -1.21 -9.69
C ALA A 160 -9.60 -0.39 -8.38
N GLN A 161 -8.46 -0.46 -7.70
CA GLN A 161 -8.18 0.37 -6.52
C GLN A 161 -8.26 1.88 -6.82
N ILE A 162 -7.74 2.33 -7.97
CA ILE A 162 -7.82 3.74 -8.40
C ILE A 162 -9.28 4.14 -8.62
N SER A 163 -10.05 3.29 -9.30
CA SER A 163 -11.47 3.52 -9.55
C SER A 163 -12.28 3.61 -8.25
N VAL A 164 -12.05 2.69 -7.31
CA VAL A 164 -12.69 2.70 -5.98
C VAL A 164 -12.34 3.97 -5.21
N ALA A 165 -11.06 4.34 -5.14
CA ALA A 165 -10.62 5.54 -4.46
C ALA A 165 -11.28 6.79 -5.04
N ARG A 166 -11.32 6.92 -6.36
CA ARG A 166 -11.97 8.04 -7.06
C ARG A 166 -13.47 8.10 -6.77
N GLY A 167 -14.16 6.96 -6.83
CA GLY A 167 -15.60 6.88 -6.54
C GLY A 167 -15.94 7.29 -5.11
N ILE A 168 -15.15 6.82 -4.12
CA ILE A 168 -15.33 7.22 -2.72
C ILE A 168 -15.07 8.73 -2.56
N ALA A 169 -14.00 9.27 -3.17
CA ALA A 169 -13.69 10.71 -3.09
C ALA A 169 -14.87 11.56 -3.60
N GLN A 170 -15.51 11.15 -4.69
CA GLN A 170 -16.69 11.83 -5.24
C GLN A 170 -17.91 11.74 -4.34
N SER A 171 -18.06 10.64 -3.57
CA SER A 171 -19.20 10.48 -2.65
C SER A 171 -19.08 11.31 -1.37
N VAL A 172 -17.92 11.89 -1.08
CA VAL A 172 -17.63 12.66 0.14
C VAL A 172 -17.30 14.12 -0.12
N VAL A 173 -17.76 14.67 -1.23
CA VAL A 173 -17.53 16.07 -1.61
C VAL A 173 -18.01 17.02 -0.52
N GLY A 174 -17.22 18.06 -0.24
CA GLY A 174 -17.54 19.09 0.76
C GLY A 174 -17.28 18.68 2.21
N THR A 175 -16.75 17.48 2.44
CA THR A 175 -16.31 17.04 3.78
C THR A 175 -14.82 17.28 3.98
N GLY A 176 -14.30 17.10 5.17
CA GLY A 176 -12.84 17.14 5.44
C GLY A 176 -12.12 15.84 5.11
N VAL A 177 -12.77 14.87 4.45
CA VAL A 177 -12.21 13.57 4.09
C VAL A 177 -11.60 13.62 2.69
N THR A 178 -10.38 13.11 2.54
CA THR A 178 -9.77 12.89 1.20
C THR A 178 -9.49 11.43 0.97
N VAL A 179 -9.66 10.99 -0.28
CA VAL A 179 -9.43 9.60 -0.70
C VAL A 179 -8.57 9.59 -1.96
N ASN A 180 -7.39 8.97 -1.87
CA ASN A 180 -6.42 8.96 -2.96
C ASN A 180 -5.83 7.56 -3.18
N SER A 181 -5.18 7.37 -4.31
CA SER A 181 -4.30 6.24 -4.56
C SER A 181 -2.86 6.72 -4.68
N VAL A 182 -1.90 5.96 -4.16
CA VAL A 182 -0.48 6.15 -4.44
C VAL A 182 -0.04 5.00 -5.34
N LEU A 183 0.48 5.33 -6.51
CA LEU A 183 0.97 4.38 -7.49
C LEU A 183 2.46 4.17 -7.24
N ALA A 184 2.80 3.05 -6.61
CA ALA A 184 4.19 2.67 -6.37
C ALA A 184 4.82 2.05 -7.62
N GLY A 185 6.07 2.34 -7.87
CA GLY A 185 6.87 1.67 -8.87
C GLY A 185 7.49 0.36 -8.35
N PRO A 186 8.40 -0.24 -9.12
CA PRO A 186 9.18 -1.38 -8.68
C PRO A 186 9.96 -1.04 -7.41
N THR A 187 9.57 -1.61 -6.28
CA THR A 187 10.10 -1.29 -4.95
C THR A 187 10.84 -2.49 -4.37
N ALA A 188 11.99 -2.26 -3.73
CA ALA A 188 12.82 -3.26 -3.05
C ALA A 188 12.13 -3.76 -1.76
N SER A 189 11.01 -4.45 -1.90
CA SER A 189 10.30 -5.14 -0.83
C SER A 189 10.88 -6.54 -0.61
N GLU A 190 10.54 -7.19 0.52
CA GLU A 190 10.95 -8.59 0.77
C GLU A 190 10.57 -9.52 -0.41
N GLY A 191 9.38 -9.33 -1.00
CA GLY A 191 8.95 -10.11 -2.15
C GLY A 191 9.78 -9.84 -3.41
N ALA A 192 10.14 -8.59 -3.68
CA ALA A 192 11.01 -8.24 -4.80
C ALA A 192 12.44 -8.74 -4.58
N ALA A 193 12.98 -8.62 -3.36
CA ALA A 193 14.30 -9.15 -3.01
C ALA A 193 14.36 -10.66 -3.20
N SER A 194 13.38 -11.41 -2.69
CA SER A 194 13.30 -12.85 -2.88
C SER A 194 13.18 -13.26 -4.35
N PHE A 195 12.45 -12.49 -5.15
CA PHE A 195 12.36 -12.69 -6.60
C PHE A 195 13.72 -12.48 -7.27
N VAL A 196 14.40 -11.36 -6.99
CA VAL A 196 15.73 -11.04 -7.54
C VAL A 196 16.76 -12.10 -7.15
N GLU A 197 16.78 -12.54 -5.88
CA GLU A 197 17.68 -13.59 -5.41
C GLU A 197 17.41 -14.94 -6.10
N SER A 198 16.12 -15.30 -6.27
CA SER A 198 15.73 -16.53 -6.98
C SER A 198 16.20 -16.51 -8.43
N MET A 199 15.99 -15.39 -9.13
CA MET A 199 16.43 -15.20 -10.51
C MET A 199 17.96 -15.22 -10.64
N ALA A 200 18.65 -14.54 -9.72
CA ALA A 200 20.12 -14.54 -9.68
C ALA A 200 20.68 -15.95 -9.55
N LYS A 201 20.11 -16.75 -8.64
CA LYS A 201 20.49 -18.15 -8.43
C LYS A 201 20.19 -19.02 -9.65
N GLN A 202 19.02 -18.85 -10.27
CA GLN A 202 18.61 -19.61 -11.45
C GLN A 202 19.50 -19.32 -12.67
N GLN A 203 19.88 -18.05 -12.85
CA GLN A 203 20.69 -17.60 -13.99
C GLN A 203 22.19 -17.67 -13.75
N GLY A 204 22.66 -17.91 -12.52
CA GLY A 204 24.06 -17.93 -12.17
C GLY A 204 24.75 -16.56 -12.26
N VAL A 205 24.00 -15.47 -12.04
CA VAL A 205 24.48 -14.08 -12.07
C VAL A 205 24.30 -13.40 -10.72
N SER A 206 24.81 -12.18 -10.54
CA SER A 206 24.61 -11.41 -9.32
C SER A 206 23.20 -10.78 -9.25
N ALA A 207 22.72 -10.47 -8.05
CA ALA A 207 21.48 -9.73 -7.85
C ALA A 207 21.50 -8.36 -8.56
N ALA A 208 22.65 -7.68 -8.59
CA ALA A 208 22.81 -6.40 -9.29
C ALA A 208 22.66 -6.56 -10.82
N GLU A 209 23.12 -7.67 -11.40
CA GLU A 209 22.92 -7.92 -12.82
C GLU A 209 21.45 -8.24 -13.14
N VAL A 210 20.75 -8.99 -12.27
CA VAL A 210 19.29 -9.21 -12.40
C VAL A 210 18.53 -7.89 -12.34
N GLU A 211 18.85 -7.01 -11.40
CA GLU A 211 18.23 -5.68 -11.30
C GLU A 211 18.48 -4.86 -12.58
N LYS A 212 19.71 -4.82 -13.07
CA LYS A 212 20.05 -4.12 -14.31
C LYS A 212 19.26 -4.67 -15.51
N GLN A 213 19.16 -5.99 -15.64
CA GLN A 213 18.38 -6.65 -16.69
C GLN A 213 16.87 -6.33 -16.55
N PHE A 214 16.33 -6.33 -15.32
CA PHE A 214 14.95 -5.97 -15.06
C PHE A 214 14.63 -4.55 -15.57
N PHE A 215 15.49 -3.58 -15.29
CA PHE A 215 15.30 -2.20 -15.78
C PHE A 215 15.72 -2.00 -17.25
N ALA A 216 16.36 -2.96 -17.87
CA ALA A 216 16.60 -2.95 -19.31
C ALA A 216 15.45 -3.55 -20.12
N THR A 217 14.71 -4.52 -19.56
CA THR A 217 13.73 -5.33 -20.31
C THR A 217 12.31 -5.18 -19.78
N ALA A 218 12.08 -5.41 -18.48
CA ALA A 218 10.72 -5.41 -17.90
C ALA A 218 10.21 -3.99 -17.60
N ARG A 219 11.10 -3.07 -17.21
CA ARG A 219 10.76 -1.65 -16.93
C ARG A 219 11.71 -0.67 -17.59
N PRO A 220 11.83 -0.72 -18.95
CA PRO A 220 12.82 0.08 -19.69
C PRO A 220 12.53 1.58 -19.63
N THR A 221 11.33 1.98 -19.27
CA THR A 221 10.92 3.38 -19.16
C THR A 221 11.24 4.02 -17.80
N SER A 222 11.60 3.23 -16.77
CA SER A 222 11.98 3.76 -15.47
C SER A 222 13.09 4.81 -15.60
N LEU A 223 12.89 5.97 -15.00
CA LEU A 223 13.87 7.06 -15.00
C LEU A 223 14.94 6.87 -13.92
N LEU A 224 14.62 6.16 -12.82
CA LEU A 224 15.59 5.87 -11.75
C LEU A 224 16.53 4.70 -12.08
N LYS A 225 16.11 3.76 -12.92
CA LYS A 225 16.89 2.55 -13.29
C LYS A 225 17.36 1.70 -12.09
N ARG A 226 16.64 1.76 -10.98
CA ARG A 226 16.83 0.96 -9.78
C ARG A 226 15.48 0.72 -9.12
N PHE A 227 15.42 -0.25 -8.23
CA PHE A 227 14.26 -0.35 -7.34
C PHE A 227 14.16 0.88 -6.44
N GLU A 228 12.94 1.34 -6.22
CA GLU A 228 12.63 2.34 -5.19
C GLU A 228 12.78 1.70 -3.81
N THR A 229 13.12 2.48 -2.80
CA THR A 229 13.09 1.99 -1.43
C THR A 229 11.66 2.10 -0.87
N PRO A 230 11.26 1.24 0.07
CA PRO A 230 9.99 1.37 0.76
C PRO A 230 9.79 2.75 1.41
N GLU A 231 10.87 3.37 1.87
CA GLU A 231 10.87 4.70 2.49
C GLU A 231 10.55 5.81 1.49
N GLU A 232 10.97 5.70 0.24
CA GLU A 232 10.62 6.65 -0.82
C GLU A 232 9.10 6.68 -1.05
N ILE A 233 8.45 5.51 -1.05
CA ILE A 233 6.99 5.41 -1.14
C ILE A 233 6.32 5.92 0.14
N ALA A 234 6.86 5.54 1.31
CA ALA A 234 6.31 5.94 2.60
C ALA A 234 6.29 7.46 2.79
N ALA A 235 7.31 8.17 2.31
CA ALA A 235 7.38 9.64 2.35
C ALA A 235 6.22 10.28 1.57
N VAL A 236 5.91 9.76 0.38
CA VAL A 236 4.76 10.23 -0.43
C VAL A 236 3.45 9.93 0.28
N VAL A 237 3.30 8.75 0.87
CA VAL A 237 2.09 8.36 1.63
C VAL A 237 1.89 9.27 2.85
N ALA A 238 2.94 9.57 3.60
CA ALA A 238 2.87 10.47 4.75
C ALA A 238 2.45 11.89 4.32
N PHE A 239 2.99 12.40 3.21
CA PHE A 239 2.55 13.67 2.65
C PHE A 239 1.07 13.64 2.25
N VAL A 240 0.62 12.63 1.50
CA VAL A 240 -0.79 12.50 1.07
C VAL A 240 -1.73 12.33 2.27
N ALA A 241 -1.28 11.72 3.36
CA ALA A 241 -2.04 11.60 4.62
C ALA A 241 -2.12 12.91 5.40
N SER A 242 -1.28 13.90 5.10
CA SER A 242 -1.10 15.12 5.88
C SER A 242 -2.25 16.12 5.74
N THR A 243 -2.24 17.11 6.63
CA THR A 243 -3.10 18.29 6.51
C THR A 243 -2.66 19.24 5.38
N GLN A 244 -1.43 19.08 4.88
CA GLN A 244 -0.87 19.89 3.80
C GLN A 244 -1.36 19.44 2.42
N ALA A 245 -1.82 18.18 2.31
CA ALA A 245 -2.22 17.58 1.03
C ALA A 245 -3.72 17.69 0.74
N VAL A 246 -4.46 18.58 1.40
CA VAL A 246 -5.92 18.69 1.28
C VAL A 246 -6.41 18.96 -0.15
N ALA A 247 -5.58 19.60 -0.98
CA ALA A 247 -5.88 19.85 -2.38
C ALA A 247 -5.76 18.58 -3.26
N ILE A 248 -5.16 17.50 -2.74
CA ILE A 248 -5.04 16.22 -3.42
C ILE A 248 -6.22 15.34 -2.96
N ASN A 249 -7.24 15.20 -3.80
CA ASN A 249 -8.42 14.40 -3.50
C ASN A 249 -8.95 13.71 -4.76
N GLY A 250 -9.16 12.40 -4.68
CA GLY A 250 -9.55 11.56 -5.81
C GLY A 250 -8.45 11.37 -6.85
N ALA A 251 -7.19 11.59 -6.47
CA ALA A 251 -6.06 11.56 -7.38
C ALA A 251 -5.29 10.23 -7.33
N PRO A 252 -4.77 9.76 -8.48
CA PRO A 252 -3.73 8.75 -8.55
C PRO A 252 -2.36 9.43 -8.44
N VAL A 253 -1.81 9.52 -7.24
CA VAL A 253 -0.52 10.16 -6.99
C VAL A 253 0.61 9.23 -7.41
N ARG A 254 1.40 9.65 -8.37
CA ARG A 254 2.48 8.83 -8.94
C ARG A 254 3.75 8.92 -8.09
N ALA A 255 4.22 7.77 -7.62
CA ALA A 255 5.49 7.55 -6.95
C ALA A 255 6.07 6.26 -7.54
N GLU A 256 6.48 6.31 -8.84
CA GLU A 256 6.69 5.11 -9.65
C GLU A 256 7.93 5.22 -10.55
N ALA A 257 8.89 6.03 -10.13
CA ALA A 257 10.18 6.19 -10.81
C ALA A 257 10.09 6.57 -12.31
N GLY A 258 8.97 7.16 -12.74
CA GLY A 258 8.75 7.56 -14.14
C GLY A 258 8.54 6.38 -15.10
N VAL A 259 8.08 5.24 -14.60
CA VAL A 259 7.78 4.06 -15.43
C VAL A 259 6.64 4.34 -16.40
N VAL A 260 5.61 5.04 -15.94
CA VAL A 260 4.46 5.43 -16.75
C VAL A 260 4.80 6.64 -17.61
N GLN A 261 4.75 6.46 -18.94
CA GLN A 261 5.16 7.51 -19.90
C GLN A 261 4.10 8.58 -20.16
N SER A 262 2.85 8.38 -19.69
CA SER A 262 1.82 9.41 -19.79
C SER A 262 2.22 10.64 -18.96
N ILE A 263 1.96 11.82 -19.51
CA ILE A 263 2.13 13.10 -18.77
C ILE A 263 0.89 13.46 -17.93
N LEU A 264 -0.21 12.73 -18.12
CA LEU A 264 -1.48 12.88 -17.40
C LEU A 264 -1.88 11.61 -16.69
#